data_a589ca4f5254ba8be80953d4fcc6ffe4
#
_entry.id   a589ca4f5254ba8be80953d4fcc6ffe4
#
_cell.length_a   1.000
_cell.length_b   1.000
_cell.length_c   1.000
_cell.angle_alpha   90.00
_cell.angle_beta   90.00
_cell.angle_gamma   90.00
#
_symmetry.space_group_name_H-M   'P 1'
#
loop_
_entity.id
_entity.type
_entity.pdbx_description
1 polymer ?
#
loop_
_entity_poly.entity_id
_entity_poly.type
_entity_poly.pdbx_seq_one_letter_code
_entity_poly.pdbx_strand_id
1 'polypeptide(L)'
;MRRGNSGRATGFTVAEVMIATAIVGVVAIVMYTLLNSGMNLFARNVSVNMAHQQARNGLMRVARDIHQAVSIPKLVDENVQGVAGAGPAAGITFQIVTAGPFEVINDPAAPALIQIGTTDPKPEQPAVGDHMVVLDYDVEADITKITATGKGSNHWNVFLENGNEQRIQTKSGSFVICYITRRIGYVVKNGELRYYPNLVATPATYSVISQNITSPLPFKVPLNDTGTPDTRYTSVTLSALDPTYSKRAYKNTSMQLVDARVPYRCQMTKYQ
;
A
#
# COMPACT_ATOMS: atom_id res chain seq x y z
N MET A 1 -67.42 31.35 -56.53
CA MET A 1 -66.88 30.06 -57.04
C MET A 1 -65.39 29.95 -56.73
N ARG A 2 -65.01 29.09 -55.71
CA ARG A 2 -63.63 28.84 -55.32
C ARG A 2 -63.16 27.53 -55.97
N ARG A 3 -62.30 27.61 -56.97
CA ARG A 3 -61.66 26.43 -57.58
C ARG A 3 -60.66 25.83 -56.55
N GLY A 4 -60.98 24.64 -56.00
CA GLY A 4 -60.07 23.86 -55.22
C GLY A 4 -58.95 23.31 -56.09
N ASN A 5 -57.74 23.76 -55.82
CA ASN A 5 -56.52 23.19 -56.41
C ASN A 5 -56.25 21.86 -55.81
N SER A 6 -56.67 20.75 -56.41
CA SER A 6 -56.33 19.41 -56.05
C SER A 6 -54.88 19.16 -56.44
N GLY A 7 -53.97 19.45 -55.51
CA GLY A 7 -52.56 19.03 -55.61
C GLY A 7 -52.51 17.51 -55.81
N ARG A 8 -52.05 17.07 -56.98
CA ARG A 8 -51.73 15.68 -57.26
C ARG A 8 -50.66 15.28 -56.35
N ALA A 9 -50.95 14.39 -55.39
CA ALA A 9 -49.95 13.68 -54.59
C ALA A 9 -49.12 12.81 -55.58
N THR A 10 -47.93 13.26 -55.91
CA THR A 10 -46.97 12.44 -56.67
C THR A 10 -46.44 11.36 -55.75
N GLY A 11 -46.84 10.12 -55.98
CA GLY A 11 -46.31 8.97 -55.25
C GLY A 11 -44.82 8.74 -55.63
N PHE A 12 -44.04 8.24 -54.67
CA PHE A 12 -42.65 7.90 -54.95
C PHE A 12 -42.53 6.79 -55.98
N THR A 13 -41.56 6.92 -56.86
CA THR A 13 -41.24 5.87 -57.84
C THR A 13 -40.47 4.74 -57.13
N VAL A 14 -40.63 3.49 -57.64
CA VAL A 14 -39.89 2.33 -57.09
C VAL A 14 -38.35 2.57 -57.07
N ALA A 15 -37.85 3.25 -58.09
CA ALA A 15 -36.44 3.62 -58.19
C ALA A 15 -35.99 4.54 -57.05
N GLU A 16 -36.79 5.56 -56.69
CA GLU A 16 -36.49 6.48 -55.59
C GLU A 16 -36.46 5.74 -54.24
N VAL A 17 -37.38 4.81 -54.02
CA VAL A 17 -37.39 3.98 -52.80
C VAL A 17 -36.16 3.07 -52.75
N MET A 18 -35.78 2.47 -53.87
CA MET A 18 -34.55 1.63 -53.92
C MET A 18 -33.28 2.43 -53.63
N ILE A 19 -33.15 3.63 -54.20
CA ILE A 19 -32.00 4.50 -53.94
C ILE A 19 -31.97 4.95 -52.45
N ALA A 20 -33.13 5.38 -51.93
CA ALA A 20 -33.24 5.81 -50.53
C ALA A 20 -32.84 4.68 -49.57
N THR A 21 -33.32 3.44 -49.78
CA THR A 21 -32.99 2.30 -48.95
C THR A 21 -31.49 1.92 -49.05
N ALA A 22 -30.89 2.03 -50.23
CA ALA A 22 -29.45 1.80 -50.42
C ALA A 22 -28.61 2.83 -49.64
N ILE A 23 -28.98 4.13 -49.71
CA ILE A 23 -28.30 5.19 -48.95
C ILE A 23 -28.44 4.99 -47.45
N VAL A 24 -29.64 4.67 -46.97
CA VAL A 24 -29.87 4.36 -45.54
C VAL A 24 -29.05 3.16 -45.09
N GLY A 25 -28.93 2.13 -45.91
CA GLY A 25 -28.08 0.96 -45.62
C GLY A 25 -26.61 1.32 -45.47
N VAL A 26 -26.06 2.13 -46.39
CA VAL A 26 -24.68 2.61 -46.30
C VAL A 26 -24.45 3.47 -45.05
N VAL A 27 -25.36 4.40 -44.76
CA VAL A 27 -25.28 5.26 -43.57
C VAL A 27 -25.34 4.42 -42.30
N ALA A 28 -26.20 3.39 -42.23
CA ALA A 28 -26.31 2.51 -41.10
C ALA A 28 -25.01 1.72 -40.83
N ILE A 29 -24.36 1.23 -41.92
CA ILE A 29 -23.07 0.53 -41.82
C ILE A 29 -21.98 1.46 -41.30
N VAL A 30 -21.91 2.69 -41.82
CA VAL A 30 -20.93 3.69 -41.37
C VAL A 30 -21.15 4.06 -39.91
N MET A 31 -22.40 4.28 -39.48
CA MET A 31 -22.74 4.56 -38.08
C MET A 31 -22.39 3.40 -37.16
N TYR A 32 -22.69 2.16 -37.56
CA TYR A 32 -22.35 0.98 -36.81
C TYR A 32 -20.84 0.84 -36.61
N THR A 33 -20.04 1.05 -37.66
CA THR A 33 -18.58 0.99 -37.55
C THR A 33 -18.00 2.06 -36.65
N LEU A 34 -18.52 3.29 -36.72
CA LEU A 34 -18.12 4.40 -35.85
C LEU A 34 -18.46 4.16 -34.42
N LEU A 35 -19.69 3.68 -34.13
CA LEU A 35 -20.11 3.34 -32.77
C LEU A 35 -19.27 2.21 -32.18
N ASN A 36 -19.02 1.15 -32.95
CA ASN A 36 -18.20 0.03 -32.49
C ASN A 36 -16.75 0.45 -32.20
N SER A 37 -16.18 1.28 -33.11
CA SER A 37 -14.83 1.83 -32.88
C SER A 37 -14.78 2.75 -31.67
N GLY A 38 -15.79 3.60 -31.48
CA GLY A 38 -15.92 4.48 -30.32
C GLY A 38 -16.03 3.71 -29.01
N MET A 39 -16.87 2.68 -28.98
CA MET A 39 -16.99 1.80 -27.79
C MET A 39 -15.68 1.09 -27.46
N ASN A 40 -14.96 0.60 -28.47
CA ASN A 40 -13.67 -0.06 -28.27
C ASN A 40 -12.61 0.91 -27.73
N LEU A 41 -12.56 2.14 -28.25
CA LEU A 41 -11.65 3.18 -27.74
C LEU A 41 -12.00 3.59 -26.31
N PHE A 42 -13.29 3.80 -26.01
CA PHE A 42 -13.76 4.14 -24.67
C PHE A 42 -13.39 3.03 -23.67
N ALA A 43 -13.70 1.81 -24.00
CA ALA A 43 -13.42 0.67 -23.15
C ALA A 43 -11.90 0.50 -22.91
N ARG A 44 -11.05 0.73 -23.93
CA ARG A 44 -9.59 0.73 -23.79
C ARG A 44 -9.12 1.83 -22.83
N ASN A 45 -9.67 3.05 -22.96
CA ASN A 45 -9.30 4.16 -22.07
C ASN A 45 -9.69 3.90 -20.62
N VAL A 46 -10.88 3.33 -20.39
CA VAL A 46 -11.32 2.92 -19.04
C VAL A 46 -10.38 1.88 -18.46
N SER A 47 -10.01 0.86 -19.23
CA SER A 47 -9.08 -0.18 -18.82
C SER A 47 -7.70 0.37 -18.42
N VAL A 48 -7.15 1.25 -19.27
CA VAL A 48 -5.87 1.92 -18.99
C VAL A 48 -5.95 2.75 -17.71
N ASN A 49 -7.02 3.51 -17.53
CA ASN A 49 -7.22 4.32 -16.33
C ASN A 49 -7.36 3.47 -15.07
N MET A 50 -8.06 2.33 -15.13
CA MET A 50 -8.17 1.40 -14.01
C MET A 50 -6.81 0.79 -13.63
N ALA A 51 -6.03 0.36 -14.62
CA ALA A 51 -4.69 -0.14 -14.38
C ALA A 51 -3.78 0.91 -13.73
N HIS A 52 -3.85 2.17 -14.21
CA HIS A 52 -3.16 3.31 -13.59
C HIS A 52 -3.56 3.53 -12.14
N GLN A 53 -4.86 3.55 -11.86
CA GLN A 53 -5.35 3.74 -10.49
C GLN A 53 -4.87 2.64 -9.56
N GLN A 54 -4.90 1.38 -10.00
CA GLN A 54 -4.42 0.25 -9.21
C GLN A 54 -2.93 0.39 -8.87
N ALA A 55 -2.08 0.64 -9.87
CA ALA A 55 -0.66 0.82 -9.63
C ALA A 55 -0.37 2.05 -8.76
N ARG A 56 -1.06 3.17 -9.03
CA ARG A 56 -0.88 4.42 -8.27
C ARG A 56 -1.31 4.28 -6.81
N ASN A 57 -2.46 3.66 -6.54
CA ASN A 57 -2.95 3.46 -5.17
C ASN A 57 -1.98 2.60 -4.37
N GLY A 58 -1.49 1.51 -4.97
CA GLY A 58 -0.47 0.66 -4.37
C GLY A 58 0.81 1.45 -4.05
N LEU A 59 1.33 2.18 -5.05
CA LEU A 59 2.56 2.96 -4.89
C LEU A 59 2.44 4.05 -3.83
N MET A 60 1.34 4.81 -3.84
CA MET A 60 1.13 5.90 -2.86
C MET A 60 1.02 5.37 -1.44
N ARG A 61 0.38 4.23 -1.23
CA ARG A 61 0.29 3.60 0.08
C ARG A 61 1.66 3.15 0.57
N VAL A 62 2.39 2.40 -0.26
CA VAL A 62 3.75 1.94 0.05
C VAL A 62 4.67 3.12 0.33
N ALA A 63 4.67 4.15 -0.53
CA ALA A 63 5.52 5.33 -0.38
C ALA A 63 5.23 6.06 0.93
N ARG A 64 3.96 6.27 1.27
CA ARG A 64 3.57 6.91 2.52
C ARG A 64 4.10 6.17 3.74
N ASP A 65 3.94 4.85 3.76
CA ASP A 65 4.31 4.06 4.92
C ASP A 65 5.84 3.90 5.02
N ILE A 66 6.56 3.84 3.88
CA ILE A 66 8.04 3.89 3.87
C ILE A 66 8.55 5.24 4.42
N HIS A 67 7.89 6.36 4.10
CA HIS A 67 8.25 7.66 4.66
C HIS A 67 8.11 7.71 6.20
N GLN A 68 7.24 6.88 6.76
CA GLN A 68 7.06 6.76 8.21
C GLN A 68 7.94 5.67 8.83
N ALA A 69 8.75 4.98 8.03
CA ALA A 69 9.62 3.91 8.50
C ALA A 69 10.70 4.46 9.46
N VAL A 70 10.83 3.79 10.59
CA VAL A 70 11.84 4.07 11.63
C VAL A 70 12.99 3.06 11.60
N SER A 71 12.86 2.01 10.79
CA SER A 71 13.92 1.04 10.56
C SER A 71 14.30 0.99 9.08
N ILE A 72 15.50 0.52 8.80
CA ILE A 72 15.97 0.27 7.42
C ILE A 72 15.04 -0.77 6.78
N PRO A 73 14.43 -0.45 5.62
CA PRO A 73 13.62 -1.41 4.90
C PRO A 73 14.41 -2.64 4.48
N LYS A 74 13.85 -3.83 4.72
CA LYS A 74 14.46 -5.12 4.36
C LYS A 74 13.66 -5.75 3.23
N LEU A 75 14.35 -6.23 2.21
CA LEU A 75 13.76 -6.96 1.10
C LEU A 75 13.36 -8.38 1.54
N VAL A 76 12.20 -8.83 1.06
CA VAL A 76 11.67 -10.16 1.35
C VAL A 76 11.13 -10.82 0.08
N ASP A 77 11.05 -12.14 0.10
CA ASP A 77 10.41 -12.94 -0.93
C ASP A 77 8.87 -12.92 -0.81
N GLU A 78 8.19 -13.69 -1.65
CA GLU A 78 6.72 -13.82 -1.63
C GLU A 78 6.16 -14.50 -0.37
N ASN A 79 7.00 -15.15 0.42
CA ASN A 79 6.68 -15.82 1.68
C ASN A 79 7.17 -15.03 2.91
N VAL A 80 7.56 -13.77 2.70
CA VAL A 80 8.06 -12.85 3.75
C VAL A 80 9.39 -13.31 4.36
N GLN A 81 10.16 -14.13 3.65
CA GLN A 81 11.51 -14.50 4.07
C GLN A 81 12.52 -13.47 3.58
N GLY A 82 13.50 -13.13 4.42
CA GLY A 82 14.52 -12.14 4.08
C GLY A 82 15.34 -12.53 2.84
N VAL A 83 15.48 -11.60 1.91
CA VAL A 83 16.32 -11.74 0.71
C VAL A 83 17.61 -10.97 0.92
N ALA A 84 18.75 -11.63 0.70
CA ALA A 84 20.05 -10.98 0.80
C ALA A 84 20.32 -10.08 -0.41
N GLY A 85 21.01 -8.95 -0.18
CA GLY A 85 21.49 -8.05 -1.23
C GLY A 85 20.52 -6.92 -1.58
N ALA A 86 20.84 -6.20 -2.64
CA ALA A 86 20.12 -5.03 -3.15
C ALA A 86 19.20 -5.35 -4.34
N GLY A 87 19.16 -6.62 -4.75
CA GLY A 87 18.43 -7.08 -5.93
C GLY A 87 16.91 -6.87 -5.84
N PRO A 88 16.20 -7.03 -6.95
CA PRO A 88 14.76 -6.91 -6.94
C PRO A 88 14.12 -8.02 -6.10
N ALA A 89 13.08 -7.69 -5.32
CA ALA A 89 12.39 -8.59 -4.43
C ALA A 89 10.86 -8.48 -4.58
N ALA A 90 10.16 -9.54 -4.20
CA ALA A 90 8.71 -9.59 -4.23
C ALA A 90 8.08 -8.72 -3.15
N GLY A 91 8.78 -8.46 -2.06
CA GLY A 91 8.26 -7.70 -0.94
C GLY A 91 9.32 -6.88 -0.21
N ILE A 92 8.82 -6.08 0.71
CA ILE A 92 9.59 -5.21 1.60
C ILE A 92 8.96 -5.19 2.98
N THR A 93 9.79 -5.18 4.01
CA THR A 93 9.36 -5.06 5.41
C THR A 93 10.13 -3.98 6.13
N PHE A 94 9.48 -3.28 7.03
CA PHE A 94 10.07 -2.22 7.86
C PHE A 94 9.22 -1.99 9.11
N GLN A 95 9.74 -1.22 10.05
CA GLN A 95 9.02 -0.85 11.26
C GLN A 95 8.47 0.56 11.11
N ILE A 96 7.26 0.77 11.61
CA ILE A 96 6.63 2.10 11.75
C ILE A 96 6.27 2.32 13.22
N VAL A 97 6.26 3.57 13.66
CA VAL A 97 5.69 3.92 14.96
C VAL A 97 4.18 3.77 14.88
N THR A 98 3.63 2.91 15.73
CA THR A 98 2.18 2.71 15.82
C THR A 98 1.59 3.45 17.01
N ALA A 99 2.36 3.58 18.10
CA ALA A 99 1.87 4.26 19.30
C ALA A 99 3.01 4.94 20.06
N GLY A 100 2.66 5.97 20.81
CA GLY A 100 3.56 6.76 21.65
C GLY A 100 3.56 8.25 21.29
N PRO A 101 4.27 9.08 22.06
CA PRO A 101 5.15 8.69 23.15
C PRO A 101 4.41 8.14 24.38
N PHE A 102 4.97 7.15 25.02
CA PHE A 102 4.53 6.67 26.33
C PHE A 102 5.56 7.01 27.39
N GLU A 103 5.09 7.37 28.57
CA GLU A 103 5.93 7.48 29.74
C GLU A 103 6.23 6.08 30.30
N VAL A 104 7.50 5.80 30.58
CA VAL A 104 7.92 4.56 31.23
C VAL A 104 7.94 4.78 32.72
N ILE A 105 7.11 4.04 33.41
CA ILE A 105 7.02 4.02 34.87
C ILE A 105 7.63 2.70 35.35
N ASN A 106 8.75 2.77 36.05
CA ASN A 106 9.37 1.60 36.63
C ASN A 106 9.07 1.58 38.14
N ASP A 107 8.55 0.44 38.62
CA ASP A 107 8.39 0.23 40.05
C ASP A 107 9.70 -0.38 40.61
N PRO A 108 10.42 0.35 41.49
CA PRO A 108 11.64 -0.19 42.11
C PRO A 108 11.42 -1.50 42.89
N ALA A 109 10.17 -1.72 43.35
CA ALA A 109 9.81 -2.96 44.06
C ALA A 109 9.55 -4.14 43.12
N ALA A 110 9.36 -3.89 41.81
CA ALA A 110 9.11 -4.92 40.81
C ALA A 110 9.95 -4.66 39.55
N PRO A 111 11.27 -4.77 39.58
CA PRO A 111 12.18 -4.38 38.51
C PRO A 111 12.02 -5.21 37.23
N ALA A 112 11.32 -6.32 37.27
CA ALA A 112 10.98 -7.13 36.09
C ALA A 112 9.68 -6.69 35.42
N LEU A 113 9.06 -5.60 35.89
CA LEU A 113 7.81 -5.10 35.36
C LEU A 113 7.99 -3.65 34.90
N ILE A 114 7.75 -3.41 33.62
CA ILE A 114 7.67 -2.06 33.08
C ILE A 114 6.21 -1.69 32.89
N GLN A 115 5.82 -0.59 33.47
CA GLN A 115 4.54 0.05 33.20
C GLN A 115 4.76 1.19 32.19
N ILE A 116 3.97 1.20 31.13
CA ILE A 116 3.91 2.32 30.19
C ILE A 116 2.55 2.99 30.29
N GLY A 117 2.52 4.30 30.18
CA GLY A 117 1.30 5.08 30.26
C GLY A 117 1.30 6.28 29.34
N THR A 118 0.10 6.78 29.05
CA THR A 118 -0.07 7.98 28.24
C THR A 118 -1.27 8.79 28.72
N THR A 119 -1.18 10.09 28.51
CA THR A 119 -2.29 11.04 28.72
C THR A 119 -3.19 11.16 27.48
N ASP A 120 -2.87 10.49 26.37
CA ASP A 120 -3.73 10.50 25.19
C ASP A 120 -5.09 9.86 25.53
N PRO A 121 -6.21 10.52 25.22
CA PRO A 121 -7.55 10.00 25.53
C PRO A 121 -7.93 8.77 24.69
N LYS A 122 -7.25 8.52 23.58
CA LYS A 122 -7.49 7.37 22.70
C LYS A 122 -6.17 6.81 22.13
N PRO A 123 -5.29 6.30 23.01
CA PRO A 123 -4.03 5.76 22.55
C PRO A 123 -4.25 4.47 21.77
N GLU A 124 -3.44 4.26 20.73
CA GLU A 124 -3.37 2.93 20.12
C GLU A 124 -2.76 1.95 21.15
N GLN A 125 -3.46 0.84 21.37
CA GLN A 125 -3.07 -0.12 22.39
C GLN A 125 -1.88 -0.94 21.88
N PRO A 126 -0.78 -1.03 22.66
CA PRO A 126 0.32 -1.94 22.36
C PRO A 126 -0.17 -3.40 22.29
N ALA A 127 0.46 -4.21 21.45
CA ALA A 127 0.11 -5.60 21.28
C ALA A 127 1.34 -6.51 21.49
N VAL A 128 1.09 -7.76 21.82
CA VAL A 128 2.16 -8.78 21.85
C VAL A 128 2.73 -8.94 20.44
N GLY A 129 4.06 -8.92 20.34
CA GLY A 129 4.78 -8.93 19.08
C GLY A 129 5.04 -7.55 18.49
N ASP A 130 4.54 -6.48 19.09
CA ASP A 130 5.05 -5.13 18.82
C ASP A 130 6.46 -5.00 19.43
N HIS A 131 7.20 -4.04 18.94
CA HIS A 131 8.58 -3.78 19.35
C HIS A 131 8.63 -2.47 20.14
N MET A 132 9.15 -2.51 21.36
CA MET A 132 9.30 -1.34 22.22
C MET A 132 10.70 -0.74 22.03
N VAL A 133 10.76 0.55 21.82
CA VAL A 133 12.00 1.32 21.68
C VAL A 133 12.09 2.37 22.77
N VAL A 134 13.13 2.28 23.60
CA VAL A 134 13.41 3.22 24.69
C VAL A 134 14.73 3.92 24.39
N LEU A 135 14.64 5.18 23.93
CA LEU A 135 15.78 5.90 23.38
C LEU A 135 16.88 6.14 24.40
N ASP A 136 16.50 6.53 25.62
CA ASP A 136 17.46 6.91 26.66
C ASP A 136 18.34 5.75 27.16
N TYR A 137 17.88 4.53 26.99
CA TYR A 137 18.56 3.33 27.46
C TYR A 137 19.13 2.44 26.36
N ASP A 138 18.94 2.84 25.11
CA ASP A 138 19.33 2.00 23.97
C ASP A 138 18.73 0.58 24.04
N VAL A 139 17.48 0.52 24.46
CA VAL A 139 16.73 -0.74 24.57
C VAL A 139 15.75 -0.83 23.43
N GLU A 140 15.92 -1.87 22.66
CA GLU A 140 14.98 -2.29 21.62
C GLU A 140 14.65 -3.77 21.89
N ALA A 141 13.39 -4.07 22.13
CA ALA A 141 12.98 -5.44 22.44
C ALA A 141 11.54 -5.72 22.03
N ASP A 142 11.26 -6.96 21.67
CA ASP A 142 9.91 -7.41 21.36
C ASP A 142 9.08 -7.52 22.65
N ILE A 143 7.81 -7.11 22.56
CA ILE A 143 6.85 -7.25 23.64
C ILE A 143 6.33 -8.69 23.66
N THR A 144 6.66 -9.42 24.70
CA THR A 144 6.28 -10.82 24.86
C THR A 144 4.94 -11.00 25.56
N LYS A 145 4.60 -10.07 26.46
CA LYS A 145 3.34 -10.08 27.20
C LYS A 145 2.91 -8.66 27.53
N ILE A 146 1.61 -8.42 27.51
CA ILE A 146 1.02 -7.15 27.92
C ILE A 146 -0.23 -7.40 28.76
N THR A 147 -0.41 -6.62 29.80
CA THR A 147 -1.60 -6.64 30.66
C THR A 147 -2.03 -5.23 30.98
N ALA A 148 -3.33 -4.93 30.83
CA ALA A 148 -3.87 -3.65 31.26
C ALA A 148 -3.83 -3.56 32.80
N THR A 149 -3.47 -2.38 33.34
CA THR A 149 -3.38 -2.17 34.80
C THR A 149 -4.73 -1.94 35.47
N GLY A 150 -5.77 -1.69 34.68
CA GLY A 150 -7.13 -1.50 35.16
C GLY A 150 -8.12 -1.19 34.05
N LYS A 151 -9.42 -1.35 34.34
CA LYS A 151 -10.48 -1.08 33.37
C LYS A 151 -10.54 0.42 33.09
N GLY A 152 -10.25 0.82 31.85
CA GLY A 152 -10.26 2.23 31.43
C GLY A 152 -8.97 3.00 31.74
N SER A 153 -7.92 2.35 32.20
CA SER A 153 -6.63 2.98 32.40
C SER A 153 -5.84 2.97 31.08
N ASN A 154 -5.19 4.10 30.76
CA ASN A 154 -4.27 4.22 29.64
C ASN A 154 -2.85 3.79 30.04
N HIS A 155 -2.77 2.76 30.88
CA HIS A 155 -1.53 2.19 31.39
C HIS A 155 -1.51 0.69 31.15
N TRP A 156 -0.35 0.18 30.76
CA TRP A 156 -0.13 -1.23 30.49
C TRP A 156 1.15 -1.71 31.16
N ASN A 157 1.08 -2.90 31.71
CA ASN A 157 2.27 -3.63 32.14
C ASN A 157 2.82 -4.37 30.93
N VAL A 158 4.08 -4.15 30.61
CA VAL A 158 4.76 -4.70 29.44
C VAL A 158 5.91 -5.58 29.90
N PHE A 159 6.02 -6.76 29.29
CA PHE A 159 7.12 -7.68 29.48
C PHE A 159 7.91 -7.78 28.17
N LEU A 160 9.22 -7.59 28.25
CA LEU A 160 10.11 -7.58 27.12
C LEU A 160 10.82 -8.93 26.94
N GLU A 161 11.27 -9.18 25.74
CA GLU A 161 12.08 -10.35 25.45
C GLU A 161 13.45 -10.28 26.16
N ASN A 162 13.95 -11.45 26.60
CA ASN A 162 15.26 -11.61 27.20
C ASN A 162 15.54 -10.80 28.49
N GLY A 163 14.48 -10.41 29.20
CA GLY A 163 14.64 -9.65 30.45
C GLY A 163 15.20 -8.24 30.26
N ASN A 164 14.99 -7.64 29.11
CA ASN A 164 15.44 -6.27 28.80
C ASN A 164 14.81 -5.21 29.72
N GLU A 165 13.77 -5.56 30.47
CA GLU A 165 13.18 -4.70 31.50
C GLU A 165 14.23 -4.25 32.52
N GLN A 166 15.15 -5.13 32.90
CA GLN A 166 16.20 -4.86 33.91
C GLN A 166 17.20 -3.78 33.42
N ARG A 167 17.29 -3.56 32.12
CA ARG A 167 18.16 -2.52 31.54
C ARG A 167 17.57 -1.11 31.65
N ILE A 168 16.24 -1.04 31.83
CA ILE A 168 15.51 0.20 31.93
C ILE A 168 15.33 0.56 33.41
N GLN A 169 16.32 1.22 33.96
CA GLN A 169 16.27 1.67 35.36
C GLN A 169 15.92 3.16 35.40
N THR A 170 14.66 3.47 35.62
CA THR A 170 14.25 4.85 35.79
C THR A 170 14.72 5.36 37.15
N LYS A 171 15.52 6.42 37.16
CA LYS A 171 15.79 7.15 38.40
C LYS A 171 14.52 7.87 38.83
N SER A 172 14.22 7.87 40.13
CA SER A 172 13.08 8.64 40.65
C SER A 172 13.12 10.08 40.16
N GLY A 173 12.04 10.52 39.48
CA GLY A 173 11.93 11.87 38.92
C GLY A 173 12.49 12.05 37.50
N SER A 174 12.99 11.03 36.83
CA SER A 174 13.36 11.09 35.42
C SER A 174 12.20 10.64 34.53
N PHE A 175 11.90 11.44 33.50
CA PHE A 175 10.97 11.04 32.45
C PHE A 175 11.71 10.20 31.42
N VAL A 176 11.29 8.96 31.26
CA VAL A 176 11.77 8.06 30.20
C VAL A 176 10.65 7.87 29.22
N ILE A 177 10.94 8.09 27.97
CA ILE A 177 9.95 8.00 26.89
C ILE A 177 10.23 6.75 26.07
N CYS A 178 9.18 6.00 25.76
CA CYS A 178 9.24 4.93 24.78
C CYS A 178 8.24 5.10 23.63
N TYR A 179 8.55 4.42 22.55
CA TYR A 179 7.69 4.30 21.38
C TYR A 179 7.43 2.83 21.10
N ILE A 180 6.22 2.56 20.64
CA ILE A 180 5.86 1.24 20.17
C ILE A 180 5.94 1.25 18.66
N THR A 181 6.72 0.33 18.12
CA THR A 181 6.85 0.14 16.67
C THR A 181 6.31 -1.22 16.29
N ARG A 182 5.81 -1.31 15.08
CA ARG A 182 5.28 -2.57 14.54
C ARG A 182 5.94 -2.86 13.20
N ARG A 183 6.31 -4.12 12.99
CA ARG A 183 6.83 -4.57 11.71
C ARG A 183 5.67 -4.81 10.76
N ILE A 184 5.66 -4.02 9.70
CA ILE A 184 4.71 -4.14 8.60
C ILE A 184 5.42 -4.62 7.34
N GLY A 185 4.67 -5.09 6.37
CA GLY A 185 5.22 -5.53 5.10
C GLY A 185 4.29 -5.34 3.92
N TYR A 186 4.90 -5.23 2.76
CA TYR A 186 4.24 -5.22 1.47
C TYR A 186 4.83 -6.33 0.61
N VAL A 187 3.99 -7.17 0.04
CA VAL A 187 4.43 -8.30 -0.79
C VAL A 187 3.53 -8.42 -2.01
N VAL A 188 4.14 -8.60 -3.18
CA VAL A 188 3.41 -8.98 -4.39
C VAL A 188 3.39 -10.50 -4.50
N LYS A 189 2.17 -11.05 -4.45
CA LYS A 189 1.94 -12.49 -4.59
C LYS A 189 0.69 -12.74 -5.41
N ASN A 190 0.78 -13.58 -6.43
CA ASN A 190 -0.34 -13.94 -7.33
C ASN A 190 -1.00 -12.72 -8.01
N GLY A 191 -0.23 -11.70 -8.35
CA GLY A 191 -0.76 -10.47 -8.95
C GLY A 191 -1.47 -9.53 -7.98
N GLU A 192 -1.36 -9.76 -6.68
CA GLU A 192 -1.90 -8.89 -5.63
C GLU A 192 -0.78 -8.21 -4.84
N LEU A 193 -0.89 -6.92 -4.64
CA LEU A 193 -0.10 -6.21 -3.64
C LEU A 193 -0.79 -6.37 -2.28
N ARG A 194 -0.19 -7.17 -1.41
CA ARG A 194 -0.67 -7.48 -0.06
C ARG A 194 0.03 -6.62 0.97
N TYR A 195 -0.74 -6.08 1.88
CA TYR A 195 -0.27 -5.35 3.05
C TYR A 195 -0.43 -6.23 4.30
N TYR A 196 0.63 -6.40 5.02
CA TYR A 196 0.68 -7.12 6.29
C TYR A 196 0.83 -6.09 7.42
N PRO A 197 -0.22 -5.82 8.19
CA PRO A 197 -0.18 -4.82 9.27
C PRO A 197 0.62 -5.28 10.49
N ASN A 198 0.82 -6.58 10.64
CA ASN A 198 1.63 -7.18 11.68
C ASN A 198 2.24 -8.50 11.18
N LEU A 199 3.56 -8.52 11.01
CA LEU A 199 4.29 -9.71 10.53
C LEU A 199 4.66 -10.69 11.64
N VAL A 200 4.49 -10.30 12.91
CA VAL A 200 4.78 -11.18 14.06
C VAL A 200 3.57 -12.04 14.41
N ALA A 201 2.36 -11.62 14.03
CA ALA A 201 1.14 -12.40 14.25
C ALA A 201 1.16 -13.72 13.46
N THR A 202 0.79 -14.82 14.10
CA THR A 202 0.72 -16.14 13.48
C THR A 202 -0.71 -16.69 13.59
N PRO A 203 -1.45 -16.88 12.49
CA PRO A 203 -1.05 -16.59 11.10
C PRO A 203 -1.07 -15.08 10.79
N ALA A 204 -0.14 -14.63 9.96
CA ALA A 204 -0.10 -13.24 9.53
C ALA A 204 -1.34 -12.92 8.68
N THR A 205 -2.13 -11.96 9.12
CA THR A 205 -3.27 -11.45 8.36
C THR A 205 -2.79 -10.42 7.35
N TYR A 206 -3.45 -10.37 6.18
CA TYR A 206 -3.13 -9.37 5.17
C TYR A 206 -4.41 -8.74 4.60
N SER A 207 -4.25 -7.57 4.03
CA SER A 207 -5.26 -6.92 3.19
C SER A 207 -4.71 -6.70 1.78
N VAL A 208 -5.56 -6.86 0.77
CA VAL A 208 -5.19 -6.59 -0.62
C VAL A 208 -5.35 -5.09 -0.87
N ILE A 209 -4.25 -4.43 -1.22
CA ILE A 209 -4.22 -3.00 -1.52
C ILE A 209 -4.47 -2.74 -3.00
N SER A 210 -3.91 -3.60 -3.84
CA SER A 210 -4.02 -3.47 -5.29
C SER A 210 -4.00 -4.84 -5.95
N GLN A 211 -4.74 -4.97 -7.06
CA GLN A 211 -4.85 -6.22 -7.81
C GLN A 211 -4.29 -6.06 -9.22
N ASN A 212 -4.11 -7.20 -9.88
CA ASN A 212 -3.63 -7.27 -11.26
C ASN A 212 -2.24 -6.65 -11.45
N ILE A 213 -1.40 -6.74 -10.43
CA ILE A 213 -0.01 -6.32 -10.49
C ILE A 213 0.78 -7.29 -11.35
N THR A 214 1.46 -6.77 -12.36
CA THR A 214 2.25 -7.56 -13.31
C THR A 214 3.74 -7.55 -13.03
N SER A 215 4.22 -6.66 -12.14
CA SER A 215 5.60 -6.64 -11.67
C SER A 215 5.78 -7.62 -10.51
N PRO A 216 6.43 -8.78 -10.70
CA PRO A 216 6.56 -9.78 -9.64
C PRO A 216 7.57 -9.36 -8.57
N LEU A 217 8.55 -8.54 -8.93
CA LEU A 217 9.66 -8.10 -8.07
C LEU A 217 9.74 -6.56 -8.07
N PRO A 218 8.78 -5.87 -7.45
CA PRO A 218 8.68 -4.42 -7.55
C PRO A 218 9.62 -3.63 -6.65
N PHE A 219 10.27 -4.27 -5.68
CA PHE A 219 11.07 -3.61 -4.67
C PHE A 219 12.56 -3.88 -4.88
N LYS A 220 13.37 -2.84 -4.80
CA LYS A 220 14.84 -2.96 -4.78
C LYS A 220 15.45 -1.84 -3.94
N VAL A 221 16.64 -2.07 -3.40
CA VAL A 221 17.46 -1.02 -2.80
C VAL A 221 18.40 -0.50 -3.89
N PRO A 222 18.37 0.80 -4.24
CA PRO A 222 19.27 1.33 -5.25
C PRO A 222 20.73 1.23 -4.78
N LEU A 223 21.65 1.10 -5.73
CA LEU A 223 23.06 1.16 -5.43
C LEU A 223 23.53 2.63 -5.42
N ASN A 224 24.44 2.95 -4.54
CA ASN A 224 25.14 4.24 -4.54
C ASN A 224 26.24 4.27 -5.62
N ASP A 225 26.94 5.39 -5.73
CA ASP A 225 28.01 5.59 -6.72
C ASP A 225 29.20 4.62 -6.56
N THR A 226 29.34 4.00 -5.39
CA THR A 226 30.37 2.98 -5.10
C THR A 226 29.90 1.55 -5.37
N GLY A 227 28.65 1.37 -5.86
CA GLY A 227 28.07 0.06 -6.13
C GLY A 227 27.57 -0.67 -4.87
N THR A 228 27.54 -0.03 -3.71
CA THR A 228 26.99 -0.58 -2.49
C THR A 228 25.50 -0.20 -2.33
N PRO A 229 24.66 -1.02 -1.65
CA PRO A 229 23.25 -0.70 -1.42
C PRO A 229 23.10 0.63 -0.68
N ASP A 230 22.34 1.57 -1.27
CA ASP A 230 21.99 2.82 -0.59
C ASP A 230 20.75 2.61 0.27
N THR A 231 20.98 2.30 1.53
CA THR A 231 19.92 2.01 2.49
C THR A 231 19.04 3.20 2.86
N ARG A 232 19.34 4.40 2.35
CA ARG A 232 18.51 5.60 2.55
C ARG A 232 17.29 5.64 1.64
N TYR A 233 17.29 4.82 0.58
CA TYR A 233 16.25 4.83 -0.43
C TYR A 233 15.75 3.42 -0.72
N THR A 234 14.48 3.34 -1.05
CA THR A 234 13.88 2.15 -1.65
C THR A 234 13.29 2.52 -2.99
N SER A 235 13.62 1.75 -4.01
CA SER A 235 13.00 1.87 -5.33
C SER A 235 11.80 0.95 -5.41
N VAL A 236 10.66 1.50 -5.83
CA VAL A 236 9.41 0.76 -5.98
C VAL A 236 8.87 0.96 -7.38
N THR A 237 8.72 -0.13 -8.13
CA THR A 237 8.19 -0.13 -9.50
C THR A 237 6.97 -1.01 -9.57
N LEU A 238 5.78 -0.42 -9.64
CA LEU A 238 4.54 -1.16 -9.79
C LEU A 238 3.98 -1.03 -11.21
N SER A 239 3.65 -2.17 -11.79
CA SER A 239 2.92 -2.26 -13.05
C SER A 239 1.63 -3.01 -12.81
N ALA A 240 0.54 -2.57 -13.41
CA ALA A 240 -0.75 -3.23 -13.31
C ALA A 240 -1.40 -3.40 -14.68
N LEU A 241 -2.28 -4.39 -14.80
CA LEU A 241 -3.03 -4.72 -16.01
C LEU A 241 -4.51 -4.81 -15.67
N ASP A 242 -5.38 -4.35 -16.57
CA ASP A 242 -6.80 -4.66 -16.46
C ASP A 242 -7.07 -6.05 -17.05
N PRO A 243 -7.52 -7.03 -16.25
CA PRO A 243 -7.77 -8.38 -16.69
C PRO A 243 -8.93 -8.49 -17.68
N THR A 244 -9.85 -7.53 -17.66
CA THR A 244 -11.02 -7.52 -18.55
C THR A 244 -10.60 -7.35 -20.00
N TYR A 245 -9.54 -6.59 -20.25
CA TYR A 245 -9.02 -6.30 -21.58
C TYR A 245 -7.88 -7.22 -22.03
N SER A 246 -7.18 -7.86 -21.10
CA SER A 246 -6.09 -8.78 -21.45
C SER A 246 -6.56 -10.00 -22.26
N LYS A 247 -7.84 -10.35 -22.15
CA LYS A 247 -8.47 -11.48 -22.88
C LYS A 247 -8.85 -11.14 -24.32
N ARG A 248 -8.92 -9.86 -24.68
CA ARG A 248 -9.29 -9.40 -26.03
C ARG A 248 -8.10 -8.71 -26.68
N ALA A 249 -7.32 -9.40 -27.49
CA ALA A 249 -6.34 -8.89 -28.50
C ALA A 249 -5.36 -7.76 -28.12
N TYR A 250 -5.48 -7.08 -26.96
CA TYR A 250 -4.61 -6.00 -26.52
C TYR A 250 -3.67 -6.45 -25.39
N LYS A 251 -2.86 -7.46 -25.69
CA LYS A 251 -1.95 -8.11 -24.72
C LYS A 251 -0.86 -7.23 -24.09
N ASN A 252 -0.73 -5.96 -24.50
CA ASN A 252 0.44 -5.14 -24.15
C ASN A 252 0.12 -3.80 -23.49
N THR A 253 -1.02 -3.66 -22.84
CA THR A 253 -1.30 -2.47 -22.03
C THR A 253 -0.88 -2.67 -20.58
N SER A 254 0.39 -3.02 -20.36
CA SER A 254 1.00 -2.85 -19.06
C SER A 254 1.44 -1.39 -18.92
N MET A 255 0.94 -0.68 -17.93
CA MET A 255 1.46 0.62 -17.60
C MET A 255 2.52 0.47 -16.50
N GLN A 256 3.76 0.79 -16.84
CA GLN A 256 4.80 1.01 -15.87
C GLN A 256 4.55 2.35 -15.19
N LEU A 257 4.22 2.33 -13.91
CA LEU A 257 4.36 3.52 -13.11
C LEU A 257 5.79 3.55 -12.57
N VAL A 258 6.45 4.62 -12.96
CA VAL A 258 7.86 4.98 -12.84
C VAL A 258 8.43 4.73 -11.46
N ASP A 259 9.67 4.27 -11.47
CA ASP A 259 10.72 4.25 -10.46
C ASP A 259 10.62 5.43 -9.47
N ALA A 260 9.92 5.24 -8.37
CA ALA A 260 9.90 6.23 -7.30
C ALA A 260 10.95 5.82 -6.27
N ARG A 261 12.04 6.59 -6.19
CA ARG A 261 12.95 6.50 -5.05
C ARG A 261 12.24 7.10 -3.85
N VAL A 262 11.85 6.26 -2.91
CA VAL A 262 11.18 6.69 -1.69
C VAL A 262 12.22 6.77 -0.58
N PRO A 263 12.57 8.00 -0.11
CA PRO A 263 13.41 8.15 1.06
C PRO A 263 12.62 7.69 2.29
N TYR A 264 13.25 6.93 3.18
CA TYR A 264 12.67 6.70 4.49
C TYR A 264 13.24 7.72 5.49
N ARG A 265 12.44 8.09 6.47
CA ARG A 265 12.85 9.01 7.50
C ARG A 265 13.85 8.28 8.40
N CYS A 266 15.11 8.65 8.26
CA CYS A 266 16.19 8.08 9.02
C CYS A 266 15.92 8.18 10.53
N GLN A 267 16.10 7.04 11.19
CA GLN A 267 16.49 6.87 12.59
C GLN A 267 15.88 7.87 13.58
N MET A 268 15.22 7.34 14.61
CA MET A 268 15.18 8.05 15.88
C MET A 268 16.63 8.33 16.27
N THR A 269 17.09 9.55 15.97
CA THR A 269 18.42 10.00 16.35
C THR A 269 18.48 9.99 17.86
N LYS A 270 19.39 9.19 18.41
CA LYS A 270 19.81 9.35 19.79
C LYS A 270 20.20 10.83 19.95
N TYR A 271 19.49 11.56 20.76
CA TYR A 271 20.01 12.85 21.22
C TYR A 271 21.22 12.54 22.10
N GLN A 272 22.40 12.84 21.59
CA GLN A 272 23.60 12.92 22.41
C GLN A 272 23.57 14.15 23.28
#